data_760d9b3d08c2efc02228a92c7d6cc50c
#
_entry.id   760d9b3d08c2efc02228a92c7d6cc50c
#
_cell.length_a   1.000
_cell.length_b   1.000
_cell.length_c   1.000
_cell.angle_alpha   90.00
_cell.angle_beta   90.00
_cell.angle_gamma   90.00
#
_symmetry.space_group_name_H-M   'P 1'
#
loop_
_entity.id
_entity.type
_entity.pdbx_description
1 polymer ?
#
loop_
_entity_poly.entity_id
_entity_poly.type
_entity_poly.pdbx_seq_one_letter_code
_entity_poly.pdbx_strand_id
1 'polypeptide(L)'
;MAADADAARSPGISPGISPDLAHWHEIVQATLKRNEVDLVPYVPDRVLTPLIAGLHADPFFTTFATAREEEAVGILAGAWMGGRRGALLMQTSGFATLANVLASLVVPSQIPLIMFVSERGTLGEFNVGQTLVCRTMRPVLDALAMEHHTMTRLDELEFIVDRSIKQAVATQAPVALILSPLLTGGKVFA
;
A
#
# COMPACT_ATOMS: atom_id res chain seq x y z
N MET A 1 -9.59 -27.37 -50.66
CA MET A 1 -9.41 -27.89 -49.30
C MET A 1 -8.23 -27.17 -48.69
N ALA A 2 -8.48 -26.13 -47.94
CA ALA A 2 -7.50 -25.42 -47.16
C ALA A 2 -7.93 -25.51 -45.70
N ALA A 3 -7.11 -26.11 -44.87
CA ALA A 3 -7.33 -26.25 -43.43
C ALA A 3 -6.81 -25.00 -42.73
N ASP A 4 -7.70 -24.28 -42.07
CA ASP A 4 -7.38 -23.20 -41.15
C ASP A 4 -6.71 -23.77 -39.91
N ALA A 5 -5.49 -23.32 -39.64
CA ALA A 5 -4.81 -23.52 -38.38
C ALA A 5 -5.15 -22.32 -37.47
N ASP A 6 -6.09 -22.54 -36.54
CA ASP A 6 -6.40 -21.64 -35.46
C ASP A 6 -5.23 -21.65 -34.45
N ALA A 7 -4.37 -20.64 -34.58
CA ALA A 7 -3.26 -20.43 -33.66
C ALA A 7 -3.81 -19.77 -32.38
N ALA A 8 -3.88 -20.53 -31.31
CA ALA A 8 -4.19 -20.08 -29.95
C ALA A 8 -3.38 -18.83 -29.60
N ARG A 9 -4.02 -17.68 -29.55
CA ARG A 9 -3.46 -16.44 -29.01
C ARG A 9 -3.31 -16.59 -27.50
N SER A 10 -2.08 -16.68 -27.05
CA SER A 10 -1.71 -16.43 -25.67
C SER A 10 -2.24 -15.05 -25.26
N PRO A 11 -2.80 -14.88 -24.03
CA PRO A 11 -3.24 -13.57 -23.56
C PRO A 11 -2.05 -12.63 -23.52
N GLY A 12 -1.97 -11.74 -24.51
CA GLY A 12 -0.89 -10.76 -24.63
C GLY A 12 -0.90 -9.81 -23.44
N ILE A 13 0.25 -9.67 -22.82
CA ILE A 13 0.57 -8.57 -21.92
C ILE A 13 0.29 -7.28 -22.68
N SER A 14 -0.58 -6.42 -22.12
CA SER A 14 -0.91 -5.12 -22.72
C SER A 14 0.40 -4.34 -23.01
N PRO A 15 0.60 -3.78 -24.21
CA PRO A 15 1.82 -3.05 -24.52
C PRO A 15 1.87 -1.76 -23.72
N GLY A 16 2.81 -1.62 -22.79
CA GLY A 16 3.07 -0.36 -22.10
C GLY A 16 3.57 -0.40 -20.66
N ILE A 17 3.63 -1.56 -20.02
CA ILE A 17 4.19 -1.64 -18.66
C ILE A 17 5.69 -1.94 -18.78
N SER A 18 6.54 -1.05 -18.24
CA SER A 18 7.98 -1.31 -18.13
C SER A 18 8.23 -2.58 -17.31
N PRO A 19 9.17 -3.47 -17.70
CA PRO A 19 9.55 -4.65 -16.91
C PRO A 19 9.92 -4.30 -15.46
N ASP A 20 10.45 -3.10 -15.22
CA ASP A 20 10.87 -2.63 -13.90
C ASP A 20 9.68 -2.43 -12.92
N LEU A 21 8.48 -2.21 -13.42
CA LEU A 21 7.27 -2.05 -12.57
C LEU A 21 6.82 -3.37 -11.92
N ALA A 22 7.30 -4.52 -12.42
CA ALA A 22 6.96 -5.82 -11.86
C ALA A 22 7.61 -6.10 -10.49
N HIS A 23 8.66 -5.38 -10.13
CA HIS A 23 9.49 -5.67 -8.94
C HIS A 23 9.22 -4.79 -7.71
N TRP A 24 8.42 -3.74 -7.80
CA TRP A 24 8.16 -2.84 -6.68
C TRP A 24 7.65 -3.57 -5.43
N HIS A 25 6.78 -4.55 -5.61
CA HIS A 25 6.19 -5.32 -4.52
C HIS A 25 7.20 -6.25 -3.82
N GLU A 26 8.18 -6.78 -4.56
CA GLU A 26 9.25 -7.60 -4.00
C GLU A 26 10.18 -6.77 -3.11
N ILE A 27 10.50 -5.53 -3.55
CA ILE A 27 11.31 -4.58 -2.76
C ILE A 27 10.59 -4.23 -1.45
N VAL A 28 9.29 -3.93 -1.52
CA VAL A 28 8.48 -3.64 -0.32
C VAL A 28 8.44 -4.84 0.62
N GLN A 29 8.14 -6.05 0.11
CA GLN A 29 8.09 -7.27 0.90
C GLN A 29 9.44 -7.55 1.59
N ALA A 30 10.54 -7.51 0.86
CA ALA A 30 11.89 -7.74 1.41
C ALA A 30 12.25 -6.70 2.48
N THR A 31 11.84 -5.44 2.29
CA THR A 31 12.11 -4.35 3.23
C THR A 31 11.27 -4.47 4.49
N LEU A 32 10.00 -4.87 4.40
CA LEU A 32 9.16 -5.19 5.56
C LEU A 32 9.79 -6.32 6.39
N LYS A 33 10.19 -7.41 5.74
CA LYS A 33 10.82 -8.57 6.39
C LYS A 33 12.11 -8.19 7.13
N ARG A 34 12.97 -7.41 6.49
CA ARG A 34 14.24 -6.93 7.09
C ARG A 34 14.02 -6.02 8.32
N ASN A 35 12.90 -5.31 8.38
CA ASN A 35 12.53 -4.44 9.50
C ASN A 35 11.62 -5.13 10.53
N GLU A 36 11.45 -6.46 10.44
CA GLU A 36 10.62 -7.26 11.36
C GLU A 36 9.16 -6.79 11.42
N VAL A 37 8.63 -6.32 10.30
CA VAL A 37 7.21 -5.95 10.14
C VAL A 37 6.50 -7.17 9.57
N ASP A 38 5.92 -7.98 10.44
CA ASP A 38 5.39 -9.30 10.09
C ASP A 38 3.86 -9.39 10.08
N LEU A 39 3.15 -8.42 10.68
CA LEU A 39 1.69 -8.36 10.70
C LEU A 39 1.18 -7.39 9.65
N VAL A 40 0.49 -7.91 8.62
CA VAL A 40 0.05 -7.08 7.49
C VAL A 40 -1.44 -7.29 7.18
N PRO A 41 -2.36 -6.67 7.95
CA PRO A 41 -3.75 -6.58 7.57
C PRO A 41 -3.92 -5.69 6.34
N TYR A 42 -4.94 -5.98 5.52
CA TYR A 42 -5.24 -5.20 4.33
C TYR A 42 -6.74 -5.14 4.03
N VAL A 43 -7.16 -4.09 3.32
CA VAL A 43 -8.42 -4.10 2.58
C VAL A 43 -8.10 -4.38 1.11
N PRO A 44 -8.76 -5.34 0.45
CA PRO A 44 -8.42 -5.76 -0.91
C PRO A 44 -8.41 -4.60 -1.91
N ASP A 45 -7.31 -4.46 -2.64
CA ASP A 45 -7.16 -3.51 -3.75
C ASP A 45 -6.44 -4.17 -4.93
N ARG A 46 -6.88 -3.86 -6.16
CA ARG A 46 -6.36 -4.51 -7.36
C ARG A 46 -4.89 -4.17 -7.64
N VAL A 47 -4.48 -2.95 -7.34
CA VAL A 47 -3.09 -2.50 -7.53
C VAL A 47 -2.16 -3.21 -6.55
N LEU A 48 -2.64 -3.46 -5.32
CA LEU A 48 -1.88 -4.12 -4.26
C LEU A 48 -1.85 -5.65 -4.39
N THR A 49 -2.60 -6.23 -5.33
CA THR A 49 -2.68 -7.70 -5.50
C THR A 49 -1.31 -8.40 -5.54
N PRO A 50 -0.30 -7.95 -6.30
CA PRO A 50 0.99 -8.66 -6.34
C PRO A 50 1.71 -8.63 -4.99
N LEU A 51 1.66 -7.51 -4.25
CA LEU A 51 2.23 -7.43 -2.91
C LEU A 51 1.48 -8.35 -1.94
N ILE A 52 0.15 -8.29 -1.92
CA ILE A 52 -0.69 -9.14 -1.06
C ILE A 52 -0.42 -10.61 -1.34
N ALA A 53 -0.32 -11.03 -2.61
CA ALA A 53 -0.01 -12.41 -2.98
C ALA A 53 1.38 -12.85 -2.49
N GLY A 54 2.39 -12.00 -2.65
CA GLY A 54 3.75 -12.28 -2.15
C GLY A 54 3.79 -12.43 -0.63
N LEU A 55 3.09 -11.56 0.10
CA LEU A 55 3.00 -11.62 1.56
C LEU A 55 2.30 -12.91 2.04
N HIS A 56 1.22 -13.34 1.38
CA HIS A 56 0.54 -14.60 1.70
C HIS A 56 1.40 -15.84 1.40
N ALA A 57 2.29 -15.76 0.42
CA ALA A 57 3.17 -16.88 0.05
C ALA A 57 4.38 -17.05 0.98
N ASP A 58 4.75 -16.03 1.75
CA ASP A 58 5.90 -16.07 2.67
C ASP A 58 5.42 -16.32 4.12
N PRO A 59 5.77 -17.46 4.75
CA PRO A 59 5.35 -17.82 6.10
C PRO A 59 5.86 -16.87 7.21
N PHE A 60 6.77 -15.96 6.89
CA PHE A 60 7.18 -14.89 7.80
C PHE A 60 6.02 -13.96 8.15
N PHE A 61 5.11 -13.71 7.21
CA PHE A 61 4.04 -12.74 7.38
C PHE A 61 2.74 -13.37 7.90
N THR A 62 2.10 -12.68 8.81
CA THR A 62 0.69 -12.89 9.18
C THR A 62 -0.15 -11.89 8.41
N THR A 63 -0.75 -12.32 7.31
CA THR A 63 -1.48 -11.46 6.36
C THR A 63 -2.93 -11.90 6.26
N PHE A 64 -3.86 -10.96 6.39
CA PHE A 64 -5.31 -11.23 6.32
C PHE A 64 -6.10 -9.99 5.89
N ALA A 65 -7.27 -10.24 5.28
CA ALA A 65 -8.20 -9.18 4.93
C ALA A 65 -9.01 -8.71 6.14
N THR A 66 -9.23 -7.40 6.24
CA THR A 66 -10.18 -6.78 7.17
C THR A 66 -11.39 -6.26 6.40
N ALA A 67 -12.51 -6.11 7.10
CA ALA A 67 -13.73 -5.56 6.49
C ALA A 67 -13.61 -4.04 6.25
N ARG A 68 -12.83 -3.36 7.09
CA ARG A 68 -12.60 -1.91 7.02
C ARG A 68 -11.19 -1.55 7.47
N GLU A 69 -10.71 -0.43 6.99
CA GLU A 69 -9.37 0.08 7.31
C GLU A 69 -9.25 0.46 8.80
N GLU A 70 -10.31 0.98 9.41
CA GLU A 70 -10.33 1.31 10.84
C GLU A 70 -10.14 0.07 11.72
N GLU A 71 -10.69 -1.08 11.31
CA GLU A 71 -10.47 -2.36 11.98
C GLU A 71 -8.98 -2.73 11.98
N ALA A 72 -8.34 -2.63 10.81
CA ALA A 72 -6.91 -2.89 10.67
C ALA A 72 -6.06 -1.97 11.55
N VAL A 73 -6.41 -0.68 11.64
CA VAL A 73 -5.72 0.28 12.53
C VAL A 73 -5.82 -0.15 13.99
N GLY A 74 -7.02 -0.56 14.45
CA GLY A 74 -7.22 -1.04 15.81
C GLY A 74 -6.39 -2.29 16.13
N ILE A 75 -6.34 -3.25 15.18
CA ILE A 75 -5.53 -4.46 15.31
C ILE A 75 -4.05 -4.12 15.41
N LEU A 76 -3.54 -3.23 14.53
CA LEU A 76 -2.14 -2.83 14.52
C LEU A 76 -1.74 -2.04 15.76
N ALA A 77 -2.62 -1.18 16.27
CA ALA A 77 -2.40 -0.49 17.54
C ALA A 77 -2.26 -1.48 18.71
N GLY A 78 -3.16 -2.47 18.79
CA GLY A 78 -3.08 -3.54 19.79
C GLY A 78 -1.82 -4.41 19.63
N ALA A 79 -1.44 -4.73 18.42
CA ALA A 79 -0.24 -5.50 18.11
C ALA A 79 1.04 -4.77 18.54
N TRP A 80 1.12 -3.46 18.27
CA TRP A 80 2.23 -2.61 18.72
C TRP A 80 2.35 -2.61 20.26
N MET A 81 1.25 -2.45 20.96
CA MET A 81 1.21 -2.54 22.43
C MET A 81 1.66 -3.92 22.94
N GLY A 82 1.43 -4.97 22.17
CA GLY A 82 1.93 -6.33 22.41
C GLY A 82 3.36 -6.59 21.96
N GLY A 83 4.10 -5.57 21.49
CA GLY A 83 5.49 -5.68 21.06
C GLY A 83 5.68 -6.19 19.62
N ARG A 84 4.61 -6.23 18.81
CA ARG A 84 4.66 -6.70 17.40
C ARG A 84 4.54 -5.55 16.44
N ARG A 85 5.35 -5.56 15.37
CA ARG A 85 5.32 -4.55 14.31
C ARG A 85 4.40 -4.96 13.17
N GLY A 86 3.67 -4.00 12.62
CA GLY A 86 2.82 -4.26 11.48
C GLY A 86 2.69 -3.08 10.52
N ALA A 87 2.11 -3.36 9.35
CA ALA A 87 1.83 -2.37 8.32
C ALA A 87 0.44 -2.61 7.72
N LEU A 88 -0.28 -1.54 7.39
CA LEU A 88 -1.59 -1.59 6.76
C LEU A 88 -1.48 -1.35 5.26
N LEU A 89 -2.13 -2.20 4.45
CA LEU A 89 -2.27 -1.99 3.02
C LEU A 89 -3.69 -1.58 2.67
N MET A 90 -3.84 -0.48 1.93
CA MET A 90 -5.14 0.08 1.53
C MET A 90 -5.03 0.92 0.27
N GLN A 91 -6.18 1.33 -0.25
CA GLN A 91 -6.25 2.35 -1.30
C GLN A 91 -6.63 3.73 -0.73
N THR A 92 -6.55 4.76 -1.57
CA THR A 92 -6.88 6.15 -1.20
C THR A 92 -8.27 6.32 -0.57
N SER A 93 -9.29 5.62 -1.07
CA SER A 93 -10.65 5.70 -0.49
C SER A 93 -10.74 5.07 0.90
N GLY A 94 -9.93 4.06 1.18
CA GLY A 94 -9.80 3.49 2.50
C GLY A 94 -9.14 4.47 3.48
N PHE A 95 -8.06 5.11 3.06
CA PHE A 95 -7.43 6.16 3.86
C PHE A 95 -8.42 7.28 4.25
N ALA A 96 -9.33 7.65 3.36
CA ALA A 96 -10.31 8.71 3.64
C ALA A 96 -11.24 8.40 4.83
N THR A 97 -11.38 7.12 5.23
CA THR A 97 -12.19 6.72 6.39
C THR A 97 -11.42 6.87 7.71
N LEU A 98 -10.11 7.06 7.66
CA LEU A 98 -9.23 6.96 8.83
C LEU A 98 -9.06 8.26 9.62
N ALA A 99 -9.51 9.41 9.13
CA ALA A 99 -9.26 10.70 9.76
C ALA A 99 -9.58 10.72 11.28
N ASN A 100 -10.71 10.12 11.67
CA ASN A 100 -11.09 10.04 13.07
C ASN A 100 -10.15 9.13 13.89
N VAL A 101 -9.92 7.90 13.47
CA VAL A 101 -9.11 6.94 14.24
C VAL A 101 -7.64 7.34 14.31
N LEU A 102 -7.12 8.00 13.28
CA LEU A 102 -5.78 8.56 13.31
C LEU A 102 -5.66 9.69 14.32
N ALA A 103 -6.62 10.63 14.33
CA ALA A 103 -6.63 11.76 15.25
C ALA A 103 -6.93 11.38 16.71
N SER A 104 -7.79 10.38 16.95
CA SER A 104 -8.27 10.03 18.29
C SER A 104 -7.53 8.87 18.94
N LEU A 105 -6.89 7.99 18.17
CA LEU A 105 -6.16 6.84 18.69
C LEU A 105 -4.67 6.90 18.33
N VAL A 106 -4.34 6.92 17.02
CA VAL A 106 -2.96 6.64 16.57
C VAL A 106 -2.00 7.74 17.01
N VAL A 107 -2.29 8.99 16.69
CA VAL A 107 -1.42 10.14 17.01
C VAL A 107 -1.32 10.37 18.51
N PRO A 108 -2.43 10.47 19.28
CA PRO A 108 -2.35 10.71 20.72
C PRO A 108 -1.69 9.57 21.50
N SER A 109 -1.83 8.33 21.04
CA SER A 109 -1.24 7.15 21.70
C SER A 109 0.16 6.82 21.20
N GLN A 110 0.74 7.65 20.34
CA GLN A 110 2.10 7.47 19.79
C GLN A 110 2.33 6.09 19.16
N ILE A 111 1.38 5.64 18.33
CA ILE A 111 1.45 4.37 17.63
C ILE A 111 2.23 4.57 16.31
N PRO A 112 3.35 3.86 16.07
CA PRO A 112 4.09 3.91 14.83
C PRO A 112 3.38 3.12 13.72
N LEU A 113 2.23 3.60 13.29
CA LEU A 113 1.43 2.97 12.25
C LEU A 113 2.07 3.19 10.88
N ILE A 114 2.44 2.12 10.22
CA ILE A 114 3.00 2.13 8.86
C ILE A 114 1.87 1.85 7.88
N MET A 115 1.60 2.78 6.97
CA MET A 115 0.51 2.67 6.00
C MET A 115 1.06 2.70 4.57
N PHE A 116 0.73 1.70 3.77
CA PHE A 116 0.93 1.70 2.32
C PHE A 116 -0.39 2.02 1.64
N VAL A 117 -0.43 3.13 0.93
CA VAL A 117 -1.64 3.61 0.26
C VAL A 117 -1.45 3.55 -1.24
N SER A 118 -2.16 2.65 -1.92
CA SER A 118 -2.22 2.65 -3.38
C SER A 118 -2.96 3.90 -3.86
N GLU A 119 -2.26 4.79 -4.56
CA GLU A 119 -2.83 6.08 -4.97
C GLU A 119 -3.81 5.88 -6.12
N ARG A 120 -5.08 6.17 -5.85
CA ARG A 120 -6.18 6.18 -6.82
C ARG A 120 -6.68 7.60 -6.96
N GLY A 121 -7.19 7.97 -8.13
CA GLY A 121 -7.76 9.29 -8.39
C GLY A 121 -6.78 10.29 -9.03
N THR A 122 -5.60 9.83 -9.48
CA THR A 122 -4.62 10.61 -10.22
C THR A 122 -4.45 10.07 -11.65
N LEU A 123 -3.23 9.92 -12.13
CA LEU A 123 -2.91 9.49 -13.51
C LEU A 123 -3.63 8.20 -13.92
N GLY A 124 -4.37 8.27 -15.04
CA GLY A 124 -5.08 7.11 -15.58
C GLY A 124 -6.34 6.70 -14.81
N GLU A 125 -6.80 7.48 -13.83
CA GLU A 125 -8.01 7.15 -13.10
C GLU A 125 -9.27 7.38 -13.96
N PHE A 126 -10.10 6.36 -14.04
CA PHE A 126 -11.35 6.36 -14.80
C PHE A 126 -12.60 6.37 -13.91
N ASN A 127 -12.45 6.25 -12.60
CA ASN A 127 -13.54 6.34 -11.64
C ASN A 127 -13.58 7.73 -11.01
N VAL A 128 -14.57 8.54 -11.41
CA VAL A 128 -14.75 9.91 -10.91
C VAL A 128 -14.87 9.96 -9.38
N GLY A 129 -15.45 8.94 -8.75
CA GLY A 129 -15.55 8.84 -7.29
C GLY A 129 -14.20 8.81 -6.58
N GLN A 130 -13.12 8.37 -7.25
CA GLN A 130 -11.78 8.34 -6.67
C GLN A 130 -11.06 9.69 -6.71
N THR A 131 -11.41 10.56 -7.65
CA THR A 131 -10.69 11.84 -7.86
C THR A 131 -10.81 12.80 -6.68
N LEU A 132 -12.02 12.97 -6.14
CA LEU A 132 -12.26 13.83 -4.97
C LEU A 132 -11.64 13.24 -3.71
N VAL A 133 -11.81 11.94 -3.52
CA VAL A 133 -11.24 11.23 -2.37
C VAL A 133 -9.71 11.37 -2.34
N CYS A 134 -9.05 11.25 -3.48
CA CYS A 134 -7.61 11.44 -3.58
C CYS A 134 -7.18 12.84 -3.15
N ARG A 135 -7.94 13.87 -3.50
CA ARG A 135 -7.64 15.25 -3.13
C ARG A 135 -7.72 15.51 -1.63
N THR A 136 -8.47 14.70 -0.86
CA THR A 136 -8.57 14.83 0.60
C THR A 136 -7.40 14.18 1.34
N MET A 137 -6.71 13.22 0.74
CA MET A 137 -5.68 12.42 1.41
C MET A 137 -4.55 13.26 1.99
N ARG A 138 -3.83 14.02 1.15
CA ARG A 138 -2.71 14.85 1.63
C ARG A 138 -3.13 15.95 2.60
N PRO A 139 -4.21 16.72 2.38
CA PRO A 139 -4.70 17.66 3.38
C PRO A 139 -4.99 17.04 4.75
N VAL A 140 -5.48 15.79 4.82
CA VAL A 140 -5.70 15.10 6.10
C VAL A 140 -4.37 14.71 6.73
N LEU A 141 -3.41 14.19 5.95
CA LEU A 141 -2.07 13.88 6.44
C LEU A 141 -1.38 15.13 7.00
N ASP A 142 -1.42 16.25 6.27
CA ASP A 142 -0.85 17.53 6.67
C ASP A 142 -1.52 18.09 7.94
N ALA A 143 -2.86 18.04 8.00
CA ALA A 143 -3.61 18.52 9.16
C ALA A 143 -3.30 17.73 10.44
N LEU A 144 -2.93 16.46 10.32
CA LEU A 144 -2.50 15.60 11.42
C LEU A 144 -0.99 15.63 11.67
N ALA A 145 -0.25 16.48 10.92
CA ALA A 145 1.21 16.55 10.95
C ALA A 145 1.88 15.17 10.77
N MET A 146 1.29 14.31 9.94
CA MET A 146 1.80 12.97 9.68
C MET A 146 2.83 12.99 8.55
N GLU A 147 3.96 12.34 8.80
CA GLU A 147 4.98 12.11 7.78
C GLU A 147 4.40 11.28 6.62
N HIS A 148 4.65 11.71 5.38
CA HIS A 148 4.20 10.96 4.21
C HIS A 148 5.12 11.14 3.00
N HIS A 149 5.32 10.07 2.25
CA HIS A 149 6.17 10.05 1.06
C HIS A 149 5.42 9.47 -0.13
N THR A 150 5.46 10.16 -1.27
CA THR A 150 4.93 9.62 -2.53
C THR A 150 6.06 8.93 -3.31
N MET A 151 5.96 7.63 -3.44
CA MET A 151 6.94 6.79 -4.13
C MET A 151 6.61 6.69 -5.62
N THR A 152 7.52 7.18 -6.45
CA THR A 152 7.34 7.24 -7.91
C THR A 152 8.38 6.45 -8.68
N ARG A 153 9.49 6.01 -8.03
CA ARG A 153 10.65 5.41 -8.65
C ARG A 153 11.12 4.17 -7.89
N LEU A 154 11.59 3.16 -8.62
CA LEU A 154 12.10 1.91 -8.03
C LEU A 154 13.43 2.08 -7.30
N ASP A 155 14.33 2.91 -7.86
CA ASP A 155 15.68 3.11 -7.33
C ASP A 155 15.72 3.80 -5.95
N GLU A 156 14.64 4.50 -5.57
CA GLU A 156 14.50 5.15 -4.26
C GLU A 156 13.63 4.34 -3.28
N LEU A 157 12.88 3.35 -3.79
CA LEU A 157 11.81 2.68 -3.05
C LEU A 157 12.31 2.00 -1.78
N GLU A 158 13.37 1.21 -1.87
CA GLU A 158 13.95 0.51 -0.72
C GLU A 158 14.38 1.48 0.37
N PHE A 159 15.09 2.54 -0.01
CA PHE A 159 15.57 3.55 0.91
C PHE A 159 14.42 4.26 1.63
N ILE A 160 13.41 4.72 0.88
CA ILE A 160 12.26 5.42 1.45
C ILE A 160 11.50 4.51 2.42
N VAL A 161 11.19 3.27 2.03
CA VAL A 161 10.45 2.33 2.88
C VAL A 161 11.25 2.00 4.14
N ASP A 162 12.54 1.66 4.02
CA ASP A 162 13.40 1.31 5.16
C ASP A 162 13.50 2.47 6.16
N ARG A 163 13.75 3.68 5.66
CA ARG A 163 13.92 4.86 6.52
C ARG A 163 12.62 5.30 7.19
N SER A 164 11.53 5.23 6.48
CA SER A 164 10.20 5.56 7.03
C SER A 164 9.80 4.60 8.14
N ILE A 165 10.03 3.29 7.99
CA ILE A 165 9.76 2.31 9.04
C ILE A 165 10.62 2.61 10.28
N LYS A 166 11.92 2.80 10.10
CA LYS A 166 12.84 3.11 11.20
C LYS A 166 12.49 4.42 11.91
N GLN A 167 12.15 5.46 11.13
CA GLN A 167 11.70 6.73 11.67
C GLN A 167 10.40 6.58 12.46
N ALA A 168 9.38 5.94 11.90
CA ALA A 168 8.10 5.72 12.58
C ALA A 168 8.28 5.03 13.93
N VAL A 169 9.09 3.96 13.97
CA VAL A 169 9.39 3.22 15.21
C VAL A 169 10.17 4.07 16.22
N ALA A 170 11.18 4.81 15.75
CA ALA A 170 12.01 5.63 16.62
C ALA A 170 11.29 6.85 17.21
N THR A 171 10.41 7.47 16.41
CA THR A 171 9.65 8.66 16.81
C THR A 171 8.28 8.33 17.43
N GLN A 172 7.87 7.06 17.38
CA GLN A 172 6.54 6.59 17.78
C GLN A 172 5.42 7.40 17.11
N ALA A 173 5.58 7.61 15.80
CA ALA A 173 4.66 8.39 14.98
C ALA A 173 4.22 7.61 13.73
N PRO A 174 2.97 7.80 13.25
CA PRO A 174 2.50 7.15 12.03
C PRO A 174 3.19 7.72 10.79
N VAL A 175 3.29 6.90 9.73
CA VAL A 175 3.80 7.29 8.41
C VAL A 175 2.92 6.74 7.30
N ALA A 176 2.69 7.52 6.25
CA ALA A 176 2.01 7.10 5.04
C ALA A 176 2.97 7.01 3.84
N LEU A 177 3.05 5.83 3.26
CA LEU A 177 3.83 5.50 2.07
C LEU A 177 2.87 5.39 0.88
N ILE A 178 2.85 6.41 0.04
CA ILE A 178 1.89 6.55 -1.06
C ILE A 178 2.50 5.95 -2.33
N LEU A 179 1.93 4.84 -2.79
CA LEU A 179 2.33 4.14 -4.01
C LEU A 179 1.70 4.81 -5.24
N SER A 180 2.46 5.64 -5.93
CA SER A 180 2.00 6.35 -7.13
C SER A 180 1.71 5.40 -8.28
N PRO A 181 0.76 5.73 -9.20
CA PRO A 181 0.61 5.03 -10.47
C PRO A 181 1.88 5.01 -11.33
N LEU A 182 2.77 5.98 -11.16
CA LEU A 182 4.08 5.97 -11.85
C LEU A 182 4.96 4.80 -11.40
N LEU A 183 4.85 4.38 -10.15
CA LEU A 183 5.58 3.25 -9.59
C LEU A 183 4.88 1.91 -9.89
N THR A 184 3.56 1.88 -9.71
CA THR A 184 2.79 0.62 -9.72
C THR A 184 2.18 0.27 -11.08
N GLY A 185 2.20 1.18 -12.05
CA GLY A 185 1.45 1.06 -13.30
C GLY A 185 -0.03 1.42 -13.16
N GLY A 186 -0.51 1.67 -11.95
CA GLY A 186 -1.90 2.01 -11.67
C GLY A 186 -2.89 0.88 -11.94
N LYS A 187 -4.17 1.21 -12.02
CA LYS A 187 -5.23 0.26 -12.36
C LYS A 187 -5.40 0.17 -13.88
N VAL A 188 -5.22 -1.00 -14.42
CA VAL A 188 -5.42 -1.27 -15.86
C VAL A 188 -6.90 -1.45 -16.16
N PHE A 189 -7.37 -0.89 -17.28
CA PHE A 189 -8.68 -1.21 -17.84
C PHE A 189 -8.71 -2.70 -18.24
N ALA A 190 -9.75 -3.39 -17.84
CA ALA A 190 -10.03 -4.75 -18.29
C ALA A 190 -10.80 -4.71 -19.61
#